data_c673b13b5bb559d5e25da39e226260c2
#
_entry.id   c673b13b5bb559d5e25da39e226260c2
#
_cell.length_a   1.000
_cell.length_b   1.000
_cell.length_c   1.000
_cell.angle_alpha   90.00
_cell.angle_beta   90.00
_cell.angle_gamma   90.00
#
_symmetry.space_group_name_H-M   'P 1'
#
loop_
_entity.id
_entity.type
_entity.pdbx_description
1 polymer ?
#
loop_
_entity_poly.entity_id
_entity_poly.type
_entity_poly.pdbx_seq_one_letter_code
_entity_poly.pdbx_strand_id
1 'polypeptide(L)'
;RVGGNIYKKAAERLVAAGHAYYSDGAIRLKIPKHETVSFHDFVLDKDVAWNTDTLEDLVLLKSDGFPTYHLAVVVDDVDMKITHVLRGHDWLPSTPVHLLIYKYLGFSLPKIGHLTDILDPEGGKLSKRKGSITCEGLLQEGYLPDAILNFIMLLGWAPKDNRELFTLEEFVKAFDTKGFQKSNPVFNQAKLDWFNGEYIRKTQNSKLKNQIFNFLDKKYDEELIAKTIPLVKERITKLSDYWLLAKFFFIRPKVDKKLLGKNYTKHLNIAMKALEKNITLDQISRDNNFKTGDFFMDLRIAVTGSKFTPP
;
A
#
# COMPACT_ATOMS: atom_id res chain seq x y z
N ARG A 1 -24.26 -14.41 -10.23
CA ARG A 1 -25.55 -13.63 -10.19
C ARG A 1 -26.06 -13.21 -11.57
N VAL A 2 -25.29 -13.38 -12.63
CA VAL A 2 -25.64 -13.02 -14.02
C VAL A 2 -26.88 -13.78 -14.59
N GLY A 3 -27.39 -14.79 -13.91
CA GLY A 3 -28.61 -15.51 -14.31
C GLY A 3 -29.88 -15.15 -13.53
N GLY A 4 -29.79 -14.20 -12.58
CA GLY A 4 -30.92 -13.89 -11.72
C GLY A 4 -31.72 -12.70 -12.23
N ASN A 5 -33.01 -12.93 -12.37
CA ASN A 5 -34.08 -12.00 -12.76
C ASN A 5 -34.28 -10.83 -11.73
N ILE A 6 -33.34 -10.67 -10.73
CA ILE A 6 -33.51 -9.68 -9.64
C ILE A 6 -33.41 -8.25 -10.12
N TYR A 7 -32.44 -7.94 -10.97
CA TYR A 7 -32.26 -6.61 -11.54
C TYR A 7 -33.41 -6.22 -12.48
N LYS A 8 -33.83 -7.15 -13.32
CA LYS A 8 -34.97 -6.93 -14.21
C LYS A 8 -36.25 -6.70 -13.42
N LYS A 9 -36.52 -7.52 -12.40
CA LYS A 9 -37.66 -7.33 -11.50
C LYS A 9 -37.61 -5.96 -10.78
N ALA A 10 -36.43 -5.53 -10.32
CA ALA A 10 -36.27 -4.22 -9.70
C ALA A 10 -36.54 -3.08 -10.69
N ALA A 11 -36.01 -3.17 -11.91
CA ALA A 11 -36.26 -2.19 -12.96
C ALA A 11 -37.75 -2.14 -13.38
N GLU A 12 -38.41 -3.31 -13.53
CA GLU A 12 -39.84 -3.39 -13.87
C GLU A 12 -40.74 -2.83 -12.73
N ARG A 13 -40.34 -3.01 -11.46
CA ARG A 13 -41.02 -2.37 -10.34
C ARG A 13 -40.94 -0.84 -10.42
N LEU A 14 -39.80 -0.29 -10.81
CA LEU A 14 -39.67 1.15 -11.02
C LEU A 14 -40.54 1.64 -12.17
N VAL A 15 -40.67 0.88 -13.26
CA VAL A 15 -41.58 1.21 -14.37
C VAL A 15 -43.02 1.17 -13.90
N ALA A 16 -43.45 0.11 -13.21
CA ALA A 16 -44.83 -0.03 -12.70
C ALA A 16 -45.20 1.10 -11.71
N ALA A 17 -44.21 1.62 -10.95
CA ALA A 17 -44.40 2.75 -10.04
C ALA A 17 -44.31 4.12 -10.71
N GLY A 18 -44.05 4.19 -12.02
CA GLY A 18 -43.93 5.45 -12.78
C GLY A 18 -42.60 6.20 -12.58
N HIS A 19 -41.61 5.56 -11.95
CA HIS A 19 -40.26 6.10 -11.69
C HIS A 19 -39.23 5.72 -12.73
N ALA A 20 -39.61 4.87 -13.71
CA ALA A 20 -38.78 4.51 -14.85
C ALA A 20 -39.66 4.28 -16.09
N TYR A 21 -39.05 4.24 -17.27
CA TYR A 21 -39.76 4.04 -18.53
C TYR A 21 -38.90 3.27 -19.53
N TYR A 22 -39.58 2.65 -20.52
CA TYR A 22 -38.90 1.98 -21.62
C TYR A 22 -38.47 2.98 -22.70
N SER A 23 -37.24 2.89 -23.18
CA SER A 23 -36.70 3.64 -24.30
C SER A 23 -35.68 2.78 -25.07
N ASP A 24 -35.91 2.56 -26.37
CA ASP A 24 -35.00 1.82 -27.27
C ASP A 24 -34.60 0.43 -26.74
N GLY A 25 -35.57 -0.28 -26.16
CA GLY A 25 -35.37 -1.61 -25.56
C GLY A 25 -34.69 -1.59 -24.19
N ALA A 26 -34.26 -0.46 -23.70
CA ALA A 26 -33.68 -0.27 -22.35
C ALA A 26 -34.74 0.27 -21.37
N ILE A 27 -34.46 0.14 -20.06
CA ILE A 27 -35.24 0.80 -18.99
C ILE A 27 -34.40 1.94 -18.43
N ARG A 28 -34.99 3.15 -18.43
CA ARG A 28 -34.37 4.38 -17.92
C ARG A 28 -35.04 4.86 -16.66
N LEU A 29 -34.24 5.30 -15.70
CA LEU A 29 -34.72 6.03 -14.50
C LEU A 29 -35.26 7.38 -14.93
N LYS A 30 -36.45 7.71 -14.49
CA LYS A 30 -37.06 9.04 -14.65
C LYS A 30 -36.64 9.92 -13.48
N ILE A 31 -35.84 10.93 -13.74
CA ILE A 31 -35.39 11.88 -12.72
C ILE A 31 -36.52 12.87 -12.43
N PRO A 32 -36.94 13.05 -11.17
CA PRO A 32 -37.95 14.07 -10.83
C PRO A 32 -37.38 15.46 -11.04
N LYS A 33 -38.22 16.42 -11.35
CA LYS A 33 -37.83 17.84 -11.52
C LYS A 33 -38.23 18.63 -10.28
N HIS A 34 -37.44 19.69 -10.01
CA HIS A 34 -37.69 20.63 -8.90
C HIS A 34 -37.67 19.99 -7.51
N GLU A 35 -36.93 18.90 -7.35
CA GLU A 35 -36.71 18.26 -6.06
C GLU A 35 -35.27 18.42 -5.57
N THR A 36 -35.05 18.27 -4.26
CA THR A 36 -33.71 18.17 -3.66
C THR A 36 -33.53 16.76 -3.11
N VAL A 37 -32.41 16.15 -3.47
CA VAL A 37 -31.98 14.85 -2.93
C VAL A 37 -30.77 15.07 -2.07
N SER A 38 -30.80 14.59 -0.82
CA SER A 38 -29.70 14.79 0.13
C SER A 38 -29.44 13.54 0.98
N PHE A 39 -28.23 13.44 1.52
CA PHE A 39 -27.83 12.45 2.50
C PHE A 39 -26.71 13.01 3.38
N HIS A 40 -26.51 12.38 4.54
CA HIS A 40 -25.34 12.64 5.39
C HIS A 40 -24.18 11.73 5.01
N ASP A 41 -23.06 12.32 4.58
CA ASP A 41 -21.82 11.59 4.30
C ASP A 41 -21.05 11.39 5.60
N PHE A 42 -20.98 10.14 6.09
CA PHE A 42 -20.41 9.86 7.41
C PHE A 42 -18.87 9.91 7.45
N VAL A 43 -18.18 9.90 6.29
CA VAL A 43 -16.72 10.10 6.19
C VAL A 43 -16.40 11.58 6.18
N LEU A 44 -17.07 12.34 5.30
CA LEU A 44 -16.90 13.79 5.20
C LEU A 44 -17.58 14.54 6.35
N ASP A 45 -18.48 13.86 7.08
CA ASP A 45 -19.27 14.38 8.21
C ASP A 45 -19.99 15.68 7.83
N LYS A 46 -20.72 15.62 6.74
CA LYS A 46 -21.51 16.73 6.21
C LYS A 46 -22.71 16.26 5.41
N ASP A 47 -23.73 17.07 5.38
CA ASP A 47 -24.86 16.88 4.48
C ASP A 47 -24.50 17.33 3.08
N VAL A 48 -24.78 16.47 2.09
CA VAL A 48 -24.58 16.76 0.67
C VAL A 48 -25.94 16.70 -0.01
N ALA A 49 -26.23 17.72 -0.81
CA ALA A 49 -27.52 17.87 -1.49
C ALA A 49 -27.35 18.21 -2.97
N TRP A 50 -28.27 17.75 -3.80
CA TRP A 50 -28.33 18.06 -5.22
C TRP A 50 -29.74 18.50 -5.60
N ASN A 51 -29.82 19.53 -6.48
CA ASN A 51 -31.02 19.84 -7.20
C ASN A 51 -31.17 18.83 -8.35
N THR A 52 -32.30 18.13 -8.41
CA THR A 52 -32.58 17.13 -9.45
C THR A 52 -32.67 17.72 -10.86
N ASP A 53 -32.85 19.01 -11.00
CA ASP A 53 -32.87 19.70 -12.32
C ASP A 53 -31.50 19.61 -13.02
N THR A 54 -30.41 19.39 -12.25
CA THR A 54 -29.05 19.20 -12.78
C THR A 54 -28.76 17.76 -13.21
N LEU A 55 -29.68 16.83 -12.96
CA LEU A 55 -29.54 15.43 -13.29
C LEU A 55 -30.31 15.07 -14.55
N GLU A 56 -29.84 14.08 -15.28
CA GLU A 56 -30.48 13.54 -16.48
C GLU A 56 -30.94 12.12 -16.24
N ASP A 57 -31.97 11.69 -17.02
CA ASP A 57 -32.45 10.33 -17.04
C ASP A 57 -31.35 9.37 -17.51
N LEU A 58 -31.17 8.27 -16.81
CA LEU A 58 -30.10 7.34 -17.09
C LEU A 58 -30.59 5.89 -17.25
N VAL A 59 -29.84 5.10 -18.00
CA VAL A 59 -30.14 3.69 -18.22
C VAL A 59 -29.90 2.91 -16.93
N LEU A 60 -30.91 2.15 -16.48
CA LEU A 60 -30.83 1.19 -15.37
C LEU A 60 -30.62 -0.23 -15.88
N LEU A 61 -31.38 -0.62 -16.90
CA LEU A 61 -31.28 -1.94 -17.54
C LEU A 61 -31.10 -1.72 -19.06
N LYS A 62 -30.04 -2.29 -19.61
CA LYS A 62 -29.74 -2.20 -21.05
C LYS A 62 -30.68 -3.07 -21.87
N SER A 63 -30.74 -2.82 -23.18
CA SER A 63 -31.55 -3.61 -24.14
C SER A 63 -31.15 -5.11 -24.21
N ASP A 64 -29.91 -5.43 -23.86
CA ASP A 64 -29.41 -6.80 -23.73
C ASP A 64 -29.83 -7.51 -22.42
N GLY A 65 -30.57 -6.81 -21.53
CA GLY A 65 -31.02 -7.30 -20.24
C GLY A 65 -30.02 -7.21 -19.12
N PHE A 66 -28.81 -6.66 -19.35
CA PHE A 66 -27.83 -6.43 -18.28
C PHE A 66 -28.09 -5.11 -17.55
N PRO A 67 -27.98 -5.10 -16.20
CA PRO A 67 -28.10 -3.87 -15.44
C PRO A 67 -26.88 -2.98 -15.65
N THR A 68 -27.07 -1.66 -15.53
CA THR A 68 -25.96 -0.76 -15.32
C THR A 68 -25.48 -0.86 -13.87
N TYR A 69 -24.29 -0.32 -13.59
CA TYR A 69 -23.75 -0.26 -12.23
C TYR A 69 -24.72 0.39 -11.25
N HIS A 70 -25.40 1.46 -11.64
CA HIS A 70 -26.31 2.21 -10.77
C HIS A 70 -27.47 1.37 -10.21
N LEU A 71 -28.08 0.53 -11.04
CA LEU A 71 -29.12 -0.39 -10.57
C LEU A 71 -28.51 -1.56 -9.80
N ALA A 72 -27.44 -2.14 -10.35
CA ALA A 72 -26.86 -3.36 -9.80
C ALA A 72 -26.35 -3.14 -8.37
N VAL A 73 -25.62 -2.04 -8.12
CA VAL A 73 -25.04 -1.76 -6.79
C VAL A 73 -26.14 -1.61 -5.72
N VAL A 74 -27.24 -0.92 -6.02
CA VAL A 74 -28.34 -0.74 -5.05
C VAL A 74 -29.04 -2.06 -4.75
N VAL A 75 -29.34 -2.85 -5.79
CA VAL A 75 -30.00 -4.15 -5.63
C VAL A 75 -29.13 -5.14 -4.88
N ASP A 76 -27.83 -5.18 -5.20
CA ASP A 76 -26.88 -6.07 -4.55
C ASP A 76 -26.64 -5.67 -3.09
N ASP A 77 -26.48 -4.39 -2.80
CA ASP A 77 -26.28 -3.89 -1.44
C ASP A 77 -27.47 -4.26 -0.53
N VAL A 78 -28.69 -4.15 -1.05
CA VAL A 78 -29.89 -4.53 -0.31
C VAL A 78 -29.97 -6.05 -0.10
N ASP A 79 -29.73 -6.84 -1.16
CA ASP A 79 -29.78 -8.32 -1.11
C ASP A 79 -28.70 -8.86 -0.15
N MET A 80 -27.53 -8.23 -0.15
CA MET A 80 -26.40 -8.58 0.73
C MET A 80 -26.51 -7.96 2.13
N LYS A 81 -27.53 -7.17 2.39
CA LYS A 81 -27.74 -6.48 3.68
C LYS A 81 -26.55 -5.58 4.09
N ILE A 82 -26.01 -4.85 3.12
CA ILE A 82 -24.92 -3.91 3.37
C ILE A 82 -25.41 -2.77 4.25
N THR A 83 -24.71 -2.51 5.32
CA THR A 83 -25.06 -1.46 6.31
C THR A 83 -24.29 -0.17 6.10
N HIS A 84 -23.08 -0.26 5.53
CA HIS A 84 -22.18 0.87 5.29
C HIS A 84 -21.56 0.74 3.91
N VAL A 85 -21.69 1.75 3.07
CA VAL A 85 -21.04 1.87 1.77
C VAL A 85 -19.84 2.81 1.91
N LEU A 86 -18.63 2.28 1.72
CA LEU A 86 -17.39 3.06 1.64
C LEU A 86 -16.85 2.98 0.22
N ARG A 87 -16.66 4.13 -0.43
CA ARG A 87 -16.17 4.20 -1.81
C ARG A 87 -15.36 5.46 -2.07
N GLY A 88 -14.65 5.52 -3.19
CA GLY A 88 -13.88 6.69 -3.57
C GLY A 88 -14.76 7.91 -3.85
N HIS A 89 -14.21 9.09 -3.66
CA HIS A 89 -14.87 10.38 -3.89
C HIS A 89 -15.37 10.55 -5.33
N ASP A 90 -14.77 9.87 -6.30
CA ASP A 90 -15.21 9.87 -7.71
C ASP A 90 -16.68 9.46 -7.89
N TRP A 91 -17.23 8.70 -6.95
CA TRP A 91 -18.63 8.25 -6.98
C TRP A 91 -19.62 9.21 -6.34
N LEU A 92 -19.16 10.30 -5.74
CA LEU A 92 -20.02 11.29 -5.10
C LEU A 92 -21.05 11.89 -6.08
N PRO A 93 -20.72 12.24 -7.33
CA PRO A 93 -21.68 12.77 -8.31
C PRO A 93 -22.78 11.77 -8.69
N SER A 94 -22.54 10.44 -8.55
CA SER A 94 -23.52 9.40 -8.85
C SER A 94 -24.44 9.09 -7.67
N THR A 95 -24.14 9.60 -6.49
CA THR A 95 -24.91 9.32 -5.26
C THR A 95 -26.38 9.70 -5.36
N PRO A 96 -26.77 10.86 -5.92
CA PRO A 96 -28.19 11.25 -5.96
C PRO A 96 -29.04 10.24 -6.75
N VAL A 97 -28.49 9.64 -7.80
CA VAL A 97 -29.17 8.59 -8.56
C VAL A 97 -29.40 7.35 -7.69
N HIS A 98 -28.40 6.91 -6.92
CA HIS A 98 -28.55 5.77 -6.00
C HIS A 98 -29.60 6.06 -4.94
N LEU A 99 -29.60 7.27 -4.36
CA LEU A 99 -30.61 7.69 -3.37
C LEU A 99 -32.04 7.61 -3.93
N LEU A 100 -32.25 8.04 -5.18
CA LEU A 100 -33.53 7.95 -5.85
C LEU A 100 -33.95 6.47 -6.05
N ILE A 101 -33.03 5.59 -6.47
CA ILE A 101 -33.32 4.17 -6.64
C ILE A 101 -33.72 3.53 -5.29
N TYR A 102 -32.97 3.79 -4.19
CA TYR A 102 -33.33 3.34 -2.85
C TYR A 102 -34.73 3.83 -2.45
N LYS A 103 -35.00 5.14 -2.62
CA LYS A 103 -36.28 5.78 -2.31
C LYS A 103 -37.45 5.11 -3.07
N TYR A 104 -37.31 4.97 -4.40
CA TYR A 104 -38.38 4.49 -5.26
C TYR A 104 -38.65 2.99 -5.15
N LEU A 105 -37.63 2.20 -4.79
CA LEU A 105 -37.82 0.77 -4.49
C LEU A 105 -38.26 0.53 -3.04
N GLY A 106 -38.36 1.57 -2.21
CA GLY A 106 -38.72 1.43 -0.81
C GLY A 106 -37.68 0.69 0.04
N PHE A 107 -36.41 0.76 -0.36
CA PHE A 107 -35.32 0.13 0.35
C PHE A 107 -34.76 1.02 1.46
N SER A 108 -34.29 0.40 2.56
CA SER A 108 -33.58 1.13 3.59
C SER A 108 -32.23 1.61 3.08
N LEU A 109 -31.92 2.89 3.24
CA LEU A 109 -30.67 3.48 2.84
C LEU A 109 -29.54 3.05 3.79
N PRO A 110 -28.43 2.46 3.31
CA PRO A 110 -27.25 2.25 4.13
C PRO A 110 -26.57 3.57 4.48
N LYS A 111 -25.67 3.57 5.46
CA LYS A 111 -24.78 4.72 5.66
C LYS A 111 -23.81 4.79 4.49
N ILE A 112 -23.69 5.97 3.87
CA ILE A 112 -22.80 6.18 2.71
C ILE A 112 -21.69 7.14 3.11
N GLY A 113 -20.46 6.79 2.78
CA GLY A 113 -19.29 7.62 3.02
C GLY A 113 -18.32 7.58 1.84
N HIS A 114 -17.79 8.74 1.49
CA HIS A 114 -16.84 8.90 0.39
C HIS A 114 -15.45 9.18 0.93
N LEU A 115 -14.53 8.23 0.65
CA LEU A 115 -13.11 8.35 0.98
C LEU A 115 -12.46 9.39 0.08
N THR A 116 -11.53 10.14 0.66
CA THR A 116 -10.75 11.14 -0.04
C THR A 116 -9.76 10.50 -1.02
N ASP A 117 -9.29 11.26 -2.01
CA ASP A 117 -8.29 10.81 -2.98
C ASP A 117 -6.90 10.79 -2.35
N ILE A 118 -6.08 9.83 -2.76
CA ILE A 118 -4.66 9.82 -2.43
C ILE A 118 -3.94 10.69 -3.47
N LEU A 119 -3.17 11.66 -2.99
CA LEU A 119 -2.41 12.56 -3.84
C LEU A 119 -0.98 12.05 -4.06
N ASP A 120 -0.46 12.35 -5.24
CA ASP A 120 0.94 12.19 -5.58
C ASP A 120 1.75 13.32 -4.90
N PRO A 121 2.97 13.06 -4.36
CA PRO A 121 3.85 14.10 -3.81
C PRO A 121 4.17 15.22 -4.80
N GLU A 122 4.21 14.91 -6.09
CA GLU A 122 4.43 15.89 -7.16
C GLU A 122 3.17 16.65 -7.58
N GLY A 123 2.04 16.34 -6.95
CA GLY A 123 0.74 16.97 -7.18
C GLY A 123 -0.21 16.17 -8.06
N GLY A 124 -1.50 16.39 -7.82
CA GLY A 124 -2.59 15.68 -8.47
C GLY A 124 -2.91 14.33 -7.84
N LYS A 125 -3.94 13.65 -8.34
CA LYS A 125 -4.37 12.33 -7.86
C LYS A 125 -3.33 11.27 -8.23
N LEU A 126 -2.98 10.41 -7.27
CA LEU A 126 -2.10 9.25 -7.50
C LEU A 126 -2.73 8.38 -8.61
N SER A 127 -2.01 8.20 -9.71
CA SER A 127 -2.56 7.50 -10.88
C SER A 127 -1.57 6.52 -11.51
N LYS A 128 -2.10 5.46 -12.14
CA LYS A 128 -1.32 4.43 -12.85
C LYS A 128 -0.42 4.96 -13.98
N ARG A 129 -0.69 6.16 -14.48
CA ARG A 129 0.04 6.73 -15.64
C ARG A 129 1.41 7.32 -15.30
N LYS A 130 1.69 7.60 -14.02
CA LYS A 130 2.94 8.21 -13.55
C LYS A 130 3.93 7.21 -12.89
N GLY A 131 3.82 5.89 -13.21
CA GLY A 131 4.61 4.85 -12.54
C GLY A 131 3.82 4.31 -11.35
N SER A 132 2.92 3.35 -11.62
CA SER A 132 1.91 2.92 -10.65
C SER A 132 2.55 2.25 -9.44
N ILE A 133 2.36 2.86 -8.29
CA ILE A 133 2.50 2.18 -7.01
C ILE A 133 1.33 1.19 -6.91
N THR A 134 1.63 -0.09 -7.14
CA THR A 134 0.70 -1.19 -6.91
C THR A 134 1.17 -2.03 -5.75
N CYS A 135 0.26 -2.74 -5.08
CA CYS A 135 0.65 -3.66 -4.01
C CYS A 135 1.64 -4.71 -4.52
N GLU A 136 1.42 -5.25 -5.73
CA GLU A 136 2.33 -6.20 -6.37
C GLU A 136 3.71 -5.59 -6.64
N GLY A 137 3.76 -4.34 -7.11
CA GLY A 137 5.02 -3.62 -7.33
C GLY A 137 5.80 -3.42 -6.04
N LEU A 138 5.12 -3.01 -4.97
CA LEU A 138 5.75 -2.86 -3.65
C LEU A 138 6.29 -4.20 -3.11
N LEU A 139 5.54 -5.30 -3.27
CA LEU A 139 6.02 -6.63 -2.89
C LEU A 139 7.26 -7.04 -3.69
N GLN A 140 7.28 -6.75 -5.00
CA GLN A 140 8.45 -7.00 -5.86
C GLN A 140 9.67 -6.15 -5.49
N GLU A 141 9.46 -4.94 -4.97
CA GLU A 141 10.53 -4.10 -4.42
C GLU A 141 11.05 -4.59 -3.06
N GLY A 142 10.35 -5.53 -2.41
CA GLY A 142 10.75 -6.12 -1.14
C GLY A 142 10.11 -5.49 0.09
N TYR A 143 8.96 -4.81 -0.06
CA TYR A 143 8.15 -4.42 1.09
C TYR A 143 7.41 -5.62 1.66
N LEU A 144 7.27 -5.65 2.99
CA LEU A 144 6.51 -6.68 3.70
C LEU A 144 5.01 -6.42 3.58
N PRO A 145 4.17 -7.46 3.37
CA PRO A 145 2.72 -7.29 3.32
C PRO A 145 2.14 -6.57 4.54
N ASP A 146 2.63 -6.92 5.74
CA ASP A 146 2.18 -6.32 7.00
C ASP A 146 2.48 -4.81 7.07
N ALA A 147 3.63 -4.38 6.53
CA ALA A 147 4.02 -2.97 6.48
C ALA A 147 3.18 -2.17 5.47
N ILE A 148 2.96 -2.74 4.28
CA ILE A 148 2.07 -2.15 3.26
C ILE A 148 0.67 -1.99 3.84
N LEU A 149 0.13 -3.03 4.48
CA LEU A 149 -1.19 -3.01 5.08
C LEU A 149 -1.31 -1.92 6.14
N ASN A 150 -0.35 -1.83 7.08
CA ASN A 150 -0.35 -0.79 8.10
C ASN A 150 -0.28 0.62 7.50
N PHE A 151 0.56 0.83 6.49
CA PHE A 151 0.65 2.12 5.80
C PHE A 151 -0.69 2.51 5.17
N ILE A 152 -1.34 1.57 4.45
CA ILE A 152 -2.63 1.82 3.79
C ILE A 152 -3.74 2.09 4.81
N MET A 153 -3.76 1.35 5.94
CA MET A 153 -4.75 1.54 7.00
C MET A 153 -4.70 2.96 7.59
N LEU A 154 -3.52 3.57 7.66
CA LEU A 154 -3.34 4.94 8.15
C LEU A 154 -3.44 6.01 7.06
N LEU A 155 -3.59 5.60 5.81
CA LEU A 155 -3.74 6.54 4.71
C LEU A 155 -5.20 7.01 4.62
N GLY A 156 -5.48 8.15 5.20
CA GLY A 156 -6.84 8.72 5.28
C GLY A 156 -7.63 8.34 6.55
N TRP A 157 -7.01 7.62 7.50
CA TRP A 157 -7.57 7.36 8.82
C TRP A 157 -6.51 7.61 9.90
N ALA A 158 -6.91 8.10 11.06
CA ALA A 158 -6.04 8.32 12.20
C ALA A 158 -6.65 7.77 13.49
N PRO A 159 -5.87 7.07 14.35
CA PRO A 159 -6.31 6.67 15.68
C PRO A 159 -6.35 7.87 16.62
N LYS A 160 -7.11 7.74 17.71
CA LYS A 160 -7.21 8.80 18.75
C LYS A 160 -5.91 9.02 19.54
N ASP A 161 -5.07 7.99 19.63
CA ASP A 161 -3.82 7.98 20.40
C ASP A 161 -2.57 8.31 19.56
N ASN A 162 -2.74 8.66 18.29
CA ASN A 162 -1.67 8.94 17.32
C ASN A 162 -0.66 7.80 17.14
N ARG A 163 -1.00 6.58 17.52
CA ARG A 163 -0.17 5.40 17.29
C ARG A 163 -0.07 5.11 15.79
N GLU A 164 1.10 4.69 15.33
CA GLU A 164 1.35 4.44 13.91
C GLU A 164 1.58 2.97 13.56
N LEU A 165 2.03 2.15 14.50
CA LEU A 165 2.30 0.73 14.25
C LEU A 165 1.18 -0.14 14.82
N PHE A 166 0.54 -0.92 13.94
CA PHE A 166 -0.58 -1.80 14.26
C PHE A 166 -0.41 -3.17 13.62
N THR A 167 -0.69 -4.23 14.36
CA THR A 167 -1.15 -5.47 13.73
C THR A 167 -2.56 -5.28 13.19
N LEU A 168 -3.01 -6.18 12.31
CA LEU A 168 -4.40 -6.13 11.81
C LEU A 168 -5.42 -6.23 12.94
N GLU A 169 -5.18 -7.12 13.93
CA GLU A 169 -6.08 -7.29 15.09
C GLU A 169 -6.13 -6.03 15.96
N GLU A 170 -5.01 -5.37 16.18
CA GLU A 170 -4.95 -4.11 16.92
C GLU A 170 -5.68 -2.99 16.17
N PHE A 171 -5.50 -2.92 14.85
CA PHE A 171 -6.21 -1.95 14.02
C PHE A 171 -7.73 -2.16 14.09
N VAL A 172 -8.20 -3.40 13.92
CA VAL A 172 -9.64 -3.72 14.00
C VAL A 172 -10.23 -3.30 15.35
N LYS A 173 -9.49 -3.47 16.46
CA LYS A 173 -9.93 -3.03 17.80
C LYS A 173 -9.93 -1.52 17.96
N ALA A 174 -9.01 -0.81 17.32
CA ALA A 174 -8.88 0.64 17.41
C ALA A 174 -9.76 1.39 16.41
N PHE A 175 -10.22 0.71 15.35
CA PHE A 175 -10.96 1.32 14.25
C PHE A 175 -12.27 1.96 14.72
N ASP A 176 -12.42 3.24 14.40
CA ASP A 176 -13.63 4.03 14.60
C ASP A 176 -13.85 4.89 13.34
N THR A 177 -15.06 4.92 12.84
CA THR A 177 -15.42 5.73 11.65
C THR A 177 -15.15 7.22 11.84
N LYS A 178 -15.09 7.72 13.08
CA LYS A 178 -14.72 9.10 13.42
C LYS A 178 -13.25 9.43 13.11
N GLY A 179 -12.41 8.40 12.93
CA GLY A 179 -11.01 8.55 12.57
C GLY A 179 -10.77 8.87 11.09
N PHE A 180 -11.78 8.80 10.23
CA PHE A 180 -11.60 9.15 8.81
C PHE A 180 -11.21 10.61 8.64
N GLN A 181 -10.17 10.84 7.81
CA GLN A 181 -9.70 12.18 7.48
C GLN A 181 -10.54 12.78 6.34
N LYS A 182 -10.84 14.08 6.47
CA LYS A 182 -11.66 14.83 5.50
C LYS A 182 -10.83 15.48 4.39
N SER A 183 -9.50 15.45 4.50
CA SER A 183 -8.54 15.97 3.53
C SER A 183 -7.84 14.84 2.78
N ASN A 184 -7.44 15.11 1.55
CA ASN A 184 -6.72 14.16 0.72
C ASN A 184 -5.33 13.87 1.31
N PRO A 185 -5.00 12.61 1.67
CA PRO A 185 -3.66 12.24 2.11
C PRO A 185 -2.69 12.26 0.93
N VAL A 186 -1.45 12.65 1.21
CA VAL A 186 -0.34 12.55 0.24
C VAL A 186 0.39 11.24 0.44
N PHE A 187 0.66 10.51 -0.63
CA PHE A 187 1.47 9.31 -0.58
C PHE A 187 2.92 9.67 -0.19
N ASN A 188 3.38 9.17 0.94
CA ASN A 188 4.72 9.46 1.46
C ASN A 188 5.60 8.20 1.43
N GLN A 189 6.46 8.10 0.42
CA GLN A 189 7.38 6.98 0.22
C GLN A 189 8.33 6.80 1.41
N ALA A 190 8.89 7.88 1.95
CA ALA A 190 9.81 7.81 3.08
C ALA A 190 9.13 7.27 4.34
N LYS A 191 7.84 7.57 4.53
CA LYS A 191 7.05 7.01 5.62
C LYS A 191 6.79 5.52 5.41
N LEU A 192 6.50 5.08 4.19
CA LEU A 192 6.37 3.65 3.87
C LEU A 192 7.68 2.89 4.10
N ASP A 193 8.82 3.46 3.70
CA ASP A 193 10.15 2.90 3.95
C ASP A 193 10.41 2.75 5.45
N TRP A 194 10.07 3.77 6.23
CA TRP A 194 10.19 3.73 7.68
C TRP A 194 9.32 2.63 8.30
N PHE A 195 8.04 2.53 7.91
CA PHE A 195 7.16 1.44 8.35
C PHE A 195 7.79 0.09 8.06
N ASN A 196 8.22 -0.12 6.82
CA ASN A 196 8.78 -1.40 6.41
C ASN A 196 10.04 -1.76 7.21
N GLY A 197 10.94 -0.80 7.44
CA GLY A 197 12.11 -0.97 8.31
C GLY A 197 11.73 -1.38 9.74
N GLU A 198 10.70 -0.74 10.35
CA GLU A 198 10.20 -1.11 11.67
C GLU A 198 9.65 -2.54 11.71
N TYR A 199 8.89 -2.95 10.69
CA TYR A 199 8.39 -4.32 10.58
C TYR A 199 9.52 -5.34 10.41
N ILE A 200 10.54 -5.04 9.59
CA ILE A 200 11.74 -5.90 9.44
C ILE A 200 12.44 -6.05 10.80
N ARG A 201 12.71 -4.96 11.52
CA ARG A 201 13.36 -4.99 12.83
C ARG A 201 12.58 -5.80 13.88
N LYS A 202 11.26 -5.70 13.89
CA LYS A 202 10.38 -6.46 14.79
C LYS A 202 10.20 -7.92 14.39
N THR A 203 10.43 -8.28 13.13
CA THR A 203 10.26 -9.65 12.64
C THR A 203 11.33 -10.57 13.24
N GLN A 204 10.93 -11.75 13.72
CA GLN A 204 11.87 -12.76 14.21
C GLN A 204 12.82 -13.20 13.08
N ASN A 205 14.10 -13.44 13.40
CA ASN A 205 15.12 -13.79 12.40
C ASN A 205 14.76 -15.04 11.60
N SER A 206 14.10 -16.04 12.20
CA SER A 206 13.62 -17.23 11.51
C SER A 206 12.56 -16.92 10.44
N LYS A 207 11.59 -16.05 10.76
CA LYS A 207 10.58 -15.58 9.78
C LYS A 207 11.22 -14.72 8.70
N LEU A 208 12.11 -13.80 9.08
CA LEU A 208 12.81 -12.91 8.14
C LEU A 208 13.71 -13.71 7.18
N LYS A 209 14.38 -14.76 7.67
CA LYS A 209 15.16 -15.69 6.84
C LYS A 209 14.30 -16.26 5.71
N ASN A 210 13.14 -16.80 6.05
CA ASN A 210 12.24 -17.39 5.06
C ASN A 210 11.73 -16.34 4.04
N GLN A 211 11.44 -15.13 4.49
CA GLN A 211 11.03 -14.02 3.62
C GLN A 211 12.15 -13.63 2.64
N ILE A 212 13.39 -13.47 3.12
CA ILE A 212 14.55 -13.15 2.29
C ILE A 212 14.84 -14.30 1.32
N PHE A 213 14.83 -15.56 1.80
CA PHE A 213 15.09 -16.73 0.97
C PHE A 213 14.10 -16.83 -0.20
N ASN A 214 12.80 -16.62 0.07
CA ASN A 214 11.77 -16.58 -0.97
C ASN A 214 11.93 -15.38 -1.91
N PHE A 215 12.25 -14.18 -1.39
CA PHE A 215 12.48 -12.97 -2.18
C PHE A 215 13.67 -13.13 -3.15
N LEU A 216 14.68 -13.90 -2.74
CA LEU A 216 15.83 -14.25 -3.58
C LEU A 216 15.60 -15.48 -4.47
N ASP A 217 14.35 -15.88 -4.72
CA ASP A 217 13.96 -17.03 -5.53
C ASP A 217 14.61 -18.36 -5.09
N LYS A 218 14.95 -18.49 -3.80
CA LYS A 218 15.60 -19.68 -3.22
C LYS A 218 16.94 -20.07 -3.86
N LYS A 219 17.65 -19.09 -4.42
CA LYS A 219 18.88 -19.33 -5.18
C LYS A 219 20.15 -19.46 -4.34
N TYR A 220 20.09 -19.07 -3.06
CA TYR A 220 21.25 -18.96 -2.19
C TYR A 220 21.10 -19.83 -0.94
N ASP A 221 22.25 -20.13 -0.31
CA ASP A 221 22.29 -20.95 0.89
C ASP A 221 21.48 -20.34 2.05
N GLU A 222 20.51 -21.09 2.54
CA GLU A 222 19.55 -20.66 3.57
C GLU A 222 20.22 -20.50 4.95
N GLU A 223 21.23 -21.33 5.27
CA GLU A 223 21.95 -21.21 6.54
C GLU A 223 22.85 -19.97 6.53
N LEU A 224 23.46 -19.67 5.40
CA LEU A 224 24.27 -18.45 5.25
C LEU A 224 23.40 -17.21 5.34
N ILE A 225 22.19 -17.22 4.77
CA ILE A 225 21.20 -16.15 4.97
C ILE A 225 20.92 -15.97 6.47
N ALA A 226 20.64 -17.07 7.20
CA ALA A 226 20.37 -16.99 8.64
C ALA A 226 21.52 -16.36 9.44
N LYS A 227 22.77 -16.72 9.09
CA LYS A 227 23.99 -16.21 9.76
C LYS A 227 24.25 -14.73 9.47
N THR A 228 23.84 -14.23 8.31
CA THR A 228 24.12 -12.85 7.87
C THR A 228 23.02 -11.86 8.22
N ILE A 229 21.78 -12.31 8.48
CA ILE A 229 20.67 -11.43 8.89
C ILE A 229 21.02 -10.53 10.08
N PRO A 230 21.60 -11.02 11.20
CA PRO A 230 21.92 -10.16 12.34
C PRO A 230 22.88 -9.02 12.00
N LEU A 231 23.72 -9.18 10.96
CA LEU A 231 24.70 -8.19 10.54
C LEU A 231 24.07 -7.04 9.75
N VAL A 232 22.92 -7.26 9.11
CA VAL A 232 22.32 -6.30 8.18
C VAL A 232 20.93 -5.82 8.59
N LYS A 233 20.23 -6.55 9.46
CA LYS A 233 18.81 -6.33 9.81
C LYS A 233 18.49 -4.89 10.20
N GLU A 234 19.34 -4.26 10.99
CA GLU A 234 19.15 -2.89 11.47
C GLU A 234 19.31 -1.82 10.37
N ARG A 235 19.86 -2.19 9.22
CA ARG A 235 20.22 -1.28 8.12
C ARG A 235 19.37 -1.43 6.87
N ILE A 236 18.58 -2.49 6.81
CA ILE A 236 17.69 -2.72 5.67
C ILE A 236 16.31 -2.13 5.95
N THR A 237 15.76 -1.49 4.96
CA THR A 237 14.39 -0.98 4.96
C THR A 237 13.48 -1.82 4.07
N LYS A 238 14.05 -2.55 3.12
CA LYS A 238 13.36 -3.48 2.20
C LYS A 238 14.11 -4.81 2.12
N LEU A 239 13.44 -5.88 1.73
CA LEU A 239 14.11 -7.18 1.52
C LEU A 239 15.16 -7.10 0.41
N SER A 240 14.96 -6.23 -0.59
CA SER A 240 15.94 -5.97 -1.66
C SER A 240 17.26 -5.41 -1.14
N ASP A 241 17.25 -4.65 -0.05
CA ASP A 241 18.46 -4.07 0.55
C ASP A 241 19.38 -5.14 1.11
N TYR A 242 18.81 -6.29 1.53
CA TYR A 242 19.60 -7.41 2.03
C TYR A 242 20.66 -7.85 1.02
N TRP A 243 20.27 -8.01 -0.26
CA TRP A 243 21.22 -8.42 -1.27
C TRP A 243 22.32 -7.38 -1.51
N LEU A 244 21.98 -6.11 -1.47
CA LEU A 244 22.95 -5.03 -1.65
C LEU A 244 24.02 -5.04 -0.55
N LEU A 245 23.61 -5.35 0.69
CA LEU A 245 24.49 -5.33 1.87
C LEU A 245 25.18 -6.68 2.13
N ALA A 246 24.60 -7.82 1.70
CA ALA A 246 25.06 -9.15 2.07
C ALA A 246 25.66 -9.97 0.91
N LYS A 247 25.55 -9.51 -0.34
CA LYS A 247 25.97 -10.29 -1.53
C LYS A 247 27.42 -10.81 -1.48
N PHE A 248 28.32 -10.08 -0.82
CA PHE A 248 29.73 -10.47 -0.73
C PHE A 248 29.97 -11.71 0.15
N PHE A 249 29.02 -12.12 0.98
CA PHE A 249 29.07 -13.38 1.70
C PHE A 249 28.81 -14.59 0.78
N PHE A 250 28.11 -14.37 -0.33
CA PHE A 250 27.68 -15.42 -1.27
C PHE A 250 28.54 -15.46 -2.54
N ILE A 251 29.01 -14.31 -2.98
CA ILE A 251 29.74 -14.14 -4.26
C ILE A 251 30.97 -13.28 -3.99
N ARG A 252 32.15 -13.81 -4.36
CA ARG A 252 33.39 -13.06 -4.26
C ARG A 252 33.29 -11.75 -5.04
N PRO A 253 33.46 -10.58 -4.40
CA PRO A 253 33.29 -9.30 -5.08
C PRO A 253 34.46 -9.01 -6.03
N LYS A 254 34.16 -8.30 -7.11
CA LYS A 254 35.20 -7.65 -7.93
C LYS A 254 35.58 -6.33 -7.25
N VAL A 255 36.84 -6.22 -6.85
CA VAL A 255 37.34 -5.02 -6.19
C VAL A 255 37.88 -4.04 -7.24
N ASP A 256 37.31 -2.83 -7.30
CA ASP A 256 37.90 -1.74 -8.08
C ASP A 256 39.04 -1.11 -7.26
N LYS A 257 40.27 -1.29 -7.72
CA LYS A 257 41.48 -0.74 -7.07
C LYS A 257 41.46 0.79 -6.94
N LYS A 258 40.67 1.50 -7.76
CA LYS A 258 40.52 2.97 -7.68
C LYS A 258 39.78 3.42 -6.41
N LEU A 259 39.03 2.54 -5.76
CA LEU A 259 38.35 2.84 -4.51
C LEU A 259 39.27 2.75 -3.29
N LEU A 260 40.40 2.05 -3.40
CA LEU A 260 41.34 1.83 -2.32
C LEU A 260 42.24 3.06 -2.09
N GLY A 261 42.65 3.24 -0.84
CA GLY A 261 43.60 4.32 -0.45
C GLY A 261 45.01 4.12 -1.00
N LYS A 262 45.84 5.14 -0.93
CA LYS A 262 47.22 5.10 -1.41
C LYS A 262 48.07 3.98 -0.75
N ASN A 263 47.80 3.65 0.51
CA ASN A 263 48.56 2.71 1.32
C ASN A 263 47.90 1.32 1.39
N TYR A 264 46.89 1.02 0.57
CA TYR A 264 46.08 -0.19 0.68
C TYR A 264 46.89 -1.48 0.69
N THR A 265 47.96 -1.59 -0.11
CA THR A 265 48.83 -2.79 -0.17
C THR A 265 49.47 -3.06 1.20
N LYS A 266 49.97 -2.03 1.88
CA LYS A 266 50.54 -2.15 3.22
C LYS A 266 49.46 -2.54 4.25
N HIS A 267 48.29 -1.91 4.20
CA HIS A 267 47.15 -2.20 5.08
C HIS A 267 46.72 -3.66 4.93
N LEU A 268 46.48 -4.14 3.72
CA LEU A 268 46.03 -5.51 3.47
C LEU A 268 47.07 -6.56 3.88
N ASN A 269 48.34 -6.38 3.51
CA ASN A 269 49.39 -7.34 3.89
C ASN A 269 49.58 -7.47 5.39
N ILE A 270 49.48 -6.38 6.14
CA ILE A 270 49.60 -6.39 7.60
C ILE A 270 48.35 -7.00 8.21
N ALA A 271 47.16 -6.66 7.71
CA ALA A 271 45.90 -7.26 8.19
C ALA A 271 45.88 -8.78 7.99
N MET A 272 46.31 -9.29 6.83
CA MET A 272 46.40 -10.74 6.56
C MET A 272 47.29 -11.44 7.58
N LYS A 273 48.50 -10.92 7.84
CA LYS A 273 49.43 -11.46 8.84
C LYS A 273 48.86 -11.43 10.27
N ALA A 274 48.07 -10.42 10.58
CA ALA A 274 47.40 -10.28 11.88
C ALA A 274 46.34 -11.37 12.07
N LEU A 275 45.51 -11.59 11.02
CA LEU A 275 44.47 -12.64 11.06
C LEU A 275 45.07 -14.05 11.20
N GLU A 276 46.18 -14.33 10.51
CA GLU A 276 46.92 -15.59 10.65
C GLU A 276 47.43 -15.85 12.09
N LYS A 277 47.77 -14.76 12.80
CA LYS A 277 48.28 -14.80 14.18
C LYS A 277 47.20 -14.58 15.24
N ASN A 278 45.91 -14.51 14.87
CA ASN A 278 44.78 -14.19 15.75
C ASN A 278 44.97 -12.86 16.51
N ILE A 279 45.64 -11.86 15.91
CA ILE A 279 45.79 -10.51 16.47
C ILE A 279 44.61 -9.66 15.99
N THR A 280 44.01 -8.86 16.88
CA THR A 280 42.89 -8.00 16.50
C THR A 280 43.31 -6.89 15.53
N LEU A 281 42.44 -6.56 14.59
CA LEU A 281 42.70 -5.53 13.59
C LEU A 281 42.86 -4.13 14.22
N ASP A 282 42.18 -3.86 15.33
CA ASP A 282 42.31 -2.62 16.09
C ASP A 282 43.70 -2.48 16.73
N GLN A 283 44.25 -3.59 17.28
CA GLN A 283 45.60 -3.59 17.85
C GLN A 283 46.63 -3.32 16.76
N ILE A 284 46.52 -4.02 15.63
CA ILE A 284 47.41 -3.86 14.49
C ILE A 284 47.38 -2.43 13.89
N SER A 285 46.18 -1.84 13.84
CA SER A 285 46.05 -0.45 13.34
C SER A 285 46.84 0.53 14.23
N ARG A 286 46.75 0.33 15.57
CA ARG A 286 47.49 1.14 16.57
C ARG A 286 48.99 0.89 16.50
N ASP A 287 49.43 -0.33 16.52
CA ASP A 287 50.86 -0.71 16.54
C ASP A 287 51.60 -0.24 15.29
N ASN A 288 50.91 -0.06 14.19
CA ASN A 288 51.49 0.43 12.93
C ASN A 288 51.24 1.91 12.68
N ASN A 289 50.64 2.64 13.63
CA ASN A 289 50.28 4.04 13.50
C ASN A 289 49.44 4.34 12.24
N PHE A 290 48.54 3.44 11.87
CA PHE A 290 47.63 3.66 10.76
C PHE A 290 46.53 4.64 11.13
N LYS A 291 46.12 5.48 10.19
CA LYS A 291 44.89 6.23 10.33
C LYS A 291 43.71 5.24 10.28
N THR A 292 43.08 5.00 11.42
CA THR A 292 42.06 3.96 11.63
C THR A 292 40.99 3.91 10.53
N GLY A 293 40.45 5.10 10.17
CA GLY A 293 39.44 5.19 9.11
C GLY A 293 39.92 4.70 7.73
N ASP A 294 41.17 5.06 7.36
CA ASP A 294 41.72 4.67 6.06
C ASP A 294 42.06 3.15 6.05
N PHE A 295 42.60 2.64 7.16
CA PHE A 295 42.91 1.22 7.32
C PHE A 295 41.67 0.35 7.19
N PHE A 296 40.64 0.60 7.98
CA PHE A 296 39.39 -0.17 7.93
C PHE A 296 38.60 0.04 6.63
N MET A 297 38.71 1.21 6.00
CA MET A 297 38.10 1.43 4.69
C MET A 297 38.74 0.56 3.60
N ASP A 298 40.07 0.45 3.58
CA ASP A 298 40.76 -0.43 2.63
C ASP A 298 40.39 -1.89 2.84
N LEU A 299 40.32 -2.37 4.09
CA LEU A 299 39.87 -3.70 4.43
C LEU A 299 38.41 -3.95 3.97
N ARG A 300 37.54 -3.02 4.27
CA ARG A 300 36.12 -3.09 3.86
C ARG A 300 36.01 -3.23 2.34
N ILE A 301 36.68 -2.37 1.58
CA ILE A 301 36.64 -2.42 0.11
C ILE A 301 37.23 -3.73 -0.40
N ALA A 302 38.33 -4.21 0.17
CA ALA A 302 38.97 -5.46 -0.24
C ALA A 302 38.07 -6.69 -0.03
N VAL A 303 37.33 -6.73 1.08
CA VAL A 303 36.44 -7.85 1.43
C VAL A 303 35.10 -7.76 0.70
N THR A 304 34.55 -6.56 0.54
CA THR A 304 33.16 -6.37 0.12
C THR A 304 32.99 -5.78 -1.27
N GLY A 305 34.07 -5.22 -1.84
CA GLY A 305 34.04 -4.49 -3.12
C GLY A 305 33.36 -3.11 -3.01
N SER A 306 33.01 -2.64 -1.80
CA SER A 306 32.22 -1.43 -1.60
C SER A 306 32.70 -0.60 -0.40
N LYS A 307 32.48 0.71 -0.45
CA LYS A 307 32.64 1.61 0.71
C LYS A 307 31.47 1.52 1.69
N PHE A 308 30.30 1.03 1.25
CA PHE A 308 29.06 0.95 2.00
C PHE A 308 28.71 -0.50 2.27
N THR A 309 28.85 -0.94 3.52
CA THR A 309 28.59 -2.32 3.95
C THR A 309 28.14 -2.34 5.40
N PRO A 310 27.65 -3.47 5.92
CA PRO A 310 27.49 -3.69 7.36
C PRO A 310 28.80 -3.40 8.11
N PRO A 311 28.71 -3.13 9.40
CA PRO A 311 29.88 -2.87 10.24
C PRO A 311 30.85 -4.04 10.25
#